data_ee39bf01672c1a71f6d16c81ae2239dd
#
_entry.id   ee39bf01672c1a71f6d16c81ae2239dd
#
_cell.length_a   1.000
_cell.length_b   1.000
_cell.length_c   1.000
_cell.angle_alpha   90.00
_cell.angle_beta   90.00
_cell.angle_gamma   90.00
#
_symmetry.space_group_name_H-M   'P 1'
#
loop_
_entity.id
_entity.type
_entity.pdbx_description
1 polymer ?
#
loop_
_entity_poly.entity_id
_entity_poly.type
_entity_poly.pdbx_seq_one_letter_code
_entity_poly.pdbx_strand_id
1 'polypeptide(L)'
;LPSSQPNPEAIHTFDPQGLGEQARSVYVMLTNREPDSVRPLVSKVRELMPGVFESISPKYHLDRITASISLLHDRNDPYVPVQESGRTFKMVGGSPRARLEILDVVQHAELVAPDLSPPVLFGSYIPGMWKLFRFVFDSLHGLVEARATA
;
A
#
# COMPACT_ATOMS: atom_id res chain seq x y z
N LEU A 1 -20.32 -8.30 -19.32
CA LEU A 1 -19.67 -7.01 -19.54
C LEU A 1 -18.16 -7.25 -19.39
N PRO A 2 -17.31 -6.87 -20.37
CA PRO A 2 -15.87 -6.98 -20.20
C PRO A 2 -15.45 -6.05 -19.04
N SER A 3 -14.70 -6.59 -18.08
CA SER A 3 -14.11 -5.83 -17.01
C SER A 3 -13.07 -4.87 -17.59
N SER A 4 -13.44 -3.63 -17.82
CA SER A 4 -12.51 -2.57 -18.19
C SER A 4 -11.73 -2.12 -16.94
N GLN A 5 -10.87 -2.99 -16.43
CA GLN A 5 -9.84 -2.49 -15.53
C GLN A 5 -8.89 -1.62 -16.37
N PRO A 6 -8.63 -0.39 -15.95
CA PRO A 6 -7.67 0.45 -16.66
C PRO A 6 -6.32 -0.26 -16.66
N ASN A 7 -5.79 -0.49 -17.86
CA ASN A 7 -4.44 -1.04 -18.01
C ASN A 7 -3.43 0.00 -17.48
N PRO A 8 -2.73 -0.25 -16.37
CA PRO A 8 -1.77 0.72 -15.81
C PRO A 8 -0.60 1.01 -16.77
N GLU A 9 -0.32 0.10 -17.70
CA GLU A 9 0.72 0.32 -18.72
C GLU A 9 0.26 1.24 -19.86
N ALA A 10 -1.05 1.44 -20.05
CA ALA A 10 -1.57 2.32 -21.08
C ALA A 10 -1.06 3.77 -20.95
N ILE A 11 -0.74 4.21 -19.73
CA ILE A 11 -0.19 5.54 -19.49
C ILE A 11 1.20 5.71 -20.12
N HIS A 12 2.00 4.66 -20.21
CA HIS A 12 3.34 4.71 -20.82
C HIS A 12 3.31 4.68 -22.36
N THR A 13 2.21 4.24 -22.93
CA THR A 13 2.00 4.21 -24.39
C THR A 13 1.26 5.45 -24.90
N PHE A 14 0.80 6.31 -23.99
CA PHE A 14 0.07 7.52 -24.34
C PHE A 14 1.00 8.61 -24.90
N ASP A 15 0.63 9.25 -26.02
CA ASP A 15 1.38 10.38 -26.55
C ASP A 15 0.98 11.69 -25.84
N PRO A 16 1.89 12.32 -25.08
CA PRO A 16 1.58 13.53 -24.35
C PRO A 16 1.63 14.83 -25.17
N GLN A 17 1.92 14.76 -26.49
CA GLN A 17 2.12 15.98 -27.32
C GLN A 17 0.86 16.86 -27.40
N GLY A 18 -0.34 16.25 -27.35
CA GLY A 18 -1.62 16.97 -27.36
C GLY A 18 -2.08 17.53 -26.02
N LEU A 19 -1.34 17.26 -24.93
CA LEU A 19 -1.73 17.72 -23.60
C LEU A 19 -1.39 19.19 -23.37
N GLY A 20 -2.32 19.94 -22.77
CA GLY A 20 -2.04 21.25 -22.20
C GLY A 20 -1.03 21.14 -21.03
N GLU A 21 -0.44 22.28 -20.64
CA GLU A 21 0.65 22.33 -19.65
C GLU A 21 0.33 21.60 -18.33
N GLN A 22 -0.88 21.80 -17.79
CA GLN A 22 -1.31 21.18 -16.54
C GLN A 22 -1.41 19.65 -16.67
N ALA A 23 -2.06 19.17 -17.73
CA ALA A 23 -2.21 17.75 -17.97
C ALA A 23 -0.86 17.06 -18.27
N ARG A 24 0.05 17.77 -18.95
CA ARG A 24 1.41 17.29 -19.17
C ARG A 24 2.20 17.18 -17.86
N SER A 25 2.03 18.13 -16.94
CA SER A 25 2.66 18.07 -15.61
C SER A 25 2.17 16.84 -14.82
N VAL A 26 0.87 16.55 -14.85
CA VAL A 26 0.31 15.34 -14.24
C VAL A 26 0.84 14.06 -14.91
N TYR A 27 0.88 14.04 -16.26
CA TYR A 27 1.44 12.90 -17.01
C TYR A 27 2.89 12.62 -16.60
N VAL A 28 3.74 13.67 -16.53
CA VAL A 28 5.15 13.53 -16.11
C VAL A 28 5.22 13.01 -14.67
N MET A 29 4.37 13.50 -13.78
CA MET A 29 4.34 13.03 -12.39
C MET A 29 3.97 11.55 -12.27
N LEU A 30 3.07 11.06 -13.13
CA LEU A 30 2.62 9.67 -13.11
C LEU A 30 3.57 8.69 -13.83
N THR A 31 4.34 9.18 -14.81
CA THR A 31 5.19 8.32 -15.65
C THR A 31 6.67 8.40 -15.31
N ASN A 32 7.13 9.48 -14.68
CA ASN A 32 8.53 9.67 -14.33
C ASN A 32 8.83 9.01 -12.97
N ARG A 33 9.86 8.17 -12.95
CA ARG A 33 10.32 7.46 -11.74
C ARG A 33 11.47 8.18 -11.03
N GLU A 34 11.96 9.29 -11.60
CA GLU A 34 13.05 10.08 -11.00
C GLU A 34 12.51 11.02 -9.92
N PRO A 35 12.82 10.78 -8.62
CA PRO A 35 12.25 11.55 -7.52
C PRO A 35 12.51 13.06 -7.62
N ASP A 36 13.69 13.43 -8.10
CA ASP A 36 14.08 14.85 -8.20
C ASP A 36 13.30 15.61 -9.29
N SER A 37 12.86 14.92 -10.34
CA SER A 37 12.00 15.48 -11.39
C SER A 37 10.54 15.59 -10.94
N VAL A 38 10.07 14.68 -10.09
CA VAL A 38 8.67 14.63 -9.62
C VAL A 38 8.43 15.56 -8.43
N ARG A 39 9.41 15.73 -7.56
CA ARG A 39 9.30 16.54 -6.33
C ARG A 39 8.78 17.97 -6.54
N PRO A 40 9.27 18.75 -7.52
CA PRO A 40 8.74 20.09 -7.79
C PRO A 40 7.27 20.08 -8.21
N LEU A 41 6.84 19.05 -8.98
CA LEU A 41 5.46 18.90 -9.43
C LEU A 41 4.53 18.57 -8.27
N VAL A 42 4.95 17.69 -7.37
CA VAL A 42 4.20 17.37 -6.14
C VAL A 42 4.06 18.61 -5.26
N SER A 43 5.13 19.42 -5.11
CA SER A 43 5.07 20.66 -4.36
C SER A 43 4.07 21.64 -4.97
N LYS A 44 4.08 21.80 -6.29
CA LYS A 44 3.13 22.67 -7.00
C LYS A 44 1.68 22.20 -6.85
N VAL A 45 1.41 20.89 -6.93
CA VAL A 45 0.07 20.33 -6.69
C VAL A 45 -0.37 20.61 -5.25
N ARG A 46 0.53 20.48 -4.29
CA ARG A 46 0.25 20.75 -2.88
C ARG A 46 -0.10 22.23 -2.62
N GLU A 47 0.58 23.15 -3.30
CA GLU A 47 0.26 24.58 -3.25
C GLU A 47 -1.10 24.91 -3.87
N LEU A 48 -1.45 24.26 -4.97
CA LEU A 48 -2.73 24.47 -5.68
C LEU A 48 -3.92 23.83 -4.96
N MET A 49 -3.68 22.83 -4.13
CA MET A 49 -4.71 22.05 -3.43
C MET A 49 -4.42 22.01 -1.91
N PRO A 50 -4.42 23.16 -1.23
CA PRO A 50 -4.11 23.21 0.20
C PRO A 50 -5.13 22.39 1.00
N GLY A 51 -4.64 21.61 1.95
CA GLY A 51 -5.45 20.77 2.83
C GLY A 51 -5.93 19.45 2.24
N VAL A 52 -5.84 19.23 0.92
CA VAL A 52 -6.28 17.97 0.32
C VAL A 52 -5.40 16.80 0.78
N PHE A 53 -4.08 16.96 0.75
CA PHE A 53 -3.15 15.92 1.21
C PHE A 53 -3.34 15.59 2.70
N GLU A 54 -3.60 16.61 3.50
CA GLU A 54 -3.91 16.45 4.93
C GLU A 54 -5.23 15.70 5.13
N SER A 55 -6.27 16.03 4.35
CA SER A 55 -7.59 15.42 4.49
C SER A 55 -7.64 13.94 4.09
N ILE A 56 -6.81 13.52 3.12
CA ILE A 56 -6.75 12.13 2.65
C ILE A 56 -5.64 11.30 3.32
N SER A 57 -4.70 11.95 4.01
CA SER A 57 -3.59 11.25 4.65
C SER A 57 -4.04 10.57 5.94
N PRO A 58 -3.88 9.24 6.07
CA PRO A 58 -4.20 8.54 7.31
C PRO A 58 -3.52 9.14 8.54
N LYS A 59 -2.33 9.69 8.38
CA LYS A 59 -1.52 10.31 9.45
C LYS A 59 -2.32 11.26 10.35
N TYR A 60 -3.23 12.04 9.78
CA TYR A 60 -4.00 13.05 10.51
C TYR A 60 -5.30 12.53 11.12
N HIS A 61 -5.56 11.22 10.99
CA HIS A 61 -6.80 10.60 11.44
C HIS A 61 -6.57 9.38 12.36
N LEU A 62 -5.32 8.92 12.48
CA LEU A 62 -4.98 7.71 13.23
C LEU A 62 -5.24 7.83 14.73
N ASP A 63 -5.13 9.03 15.29
CA ASP A 63 -5.42 9.33 16.69
C ASP A 63 -6.90 9.14 17.07
N ARG A 64 -7.79 9.23 16.11
CA ARG A 64 -9.24 9.05 16.29
C ARG A 64 -9.69 7.60 16.17
N ILE A 65 -8.82 6.71 15.72
CA ILE A 65 -9.16 5.30 15.56
C ILE A 65 -9.08 4.62 16.91
N THR A 66 -10.21 4.09 17.38
CA THR A 66 -10.31 3.32 18.64
C THR A 66 -10.23 1.82 18.41
N ALA A 67 -10.49 1.36 17.20
CA ALA A 67 -10.42 -0.04 16.82
C ALA A 67 -8.97 -0.57 16.79
N SER A 68 -8.82 -1.88 16.89
CA SER A 68 -7.56 -2.56 16.62
C SER A 68 -7.23 -2.49 15.14
N ILE A 69 -5.96 -2.25 14.82
CA ILE A 69 -5.48 -2.08 13.44
C ILE A 69 -4.56 -3.24 13.09
N SER A 70 -4.88 -3.94 12.02
CA SER A 70 -4.03 -4.95 11.42
C SER A 70 -3.45 -4.43 10.10
N LEU A 71 -2.13 -4.28 10.06
CA LEU A 71 -1.37 -3.81 8.89
C LEU A 71 -0.68 -5.01 8.25
N LEU A 72 -0.92 -5.22 6.96
CA LEU A 72 -0.23 -6.19 6.14
C LEU A 72 0.51 -5.45 5.04
N HIS A 73 1.77 -5.75 4.83
CA HIS A 73 2.58 -5.12 3.80
C HIS A 73 3.44 -6.14 3.07
N ASP A 74 3.57 -5.97 1.76
CA ASP A 74 4.54 -6.68 0.95
C ASP A 74 5.94 -6.07 1.14
N ARG A 75 6.94 -6.90 1.42
CA ARG A 75 8.34 -6.45 1.56
C ARG A 75 8.87 -5.79 0.30
N ASN A 76 8.44 -6.28 -0.85
CA ASN A 76 8.92 -5.89 -2.16
C ASN A 76 7.90 -5.05 -2.94
N ASP A 77 6.98 -4.36 -2.24
CA ASP A 77 5.99 -3.49 -2.88
C ASP A 77 6.71 -2.42 -3.73
N PRO A 78 6.47 -2.40 -5.06
CA PRO A 78 7.13 -1.46 -5.95
C PRO A 78 6.57 -0.03 -5.86
N TYR A 79 5.42 0.16 -5.22
CA TYR A 79 4.71 1.44 -5.17
C TYR A 79 4.81 2.11 -3.81
N VAL A 80 4.68 1.33 -2.73
CA VAL A 80 4.70 1.85 -1.37
C VAL A 80 5.88 1.26 -0.59
N PRO A 81 6.84 2.07 -0.18
CA PRO A 81 7.97 1.59 0.61
C PRO A 81 7.51 0.94 1.93
N VAL A 82 8.07 -0.21 2.28
CA VAL A 82 7.74 -0.97 3.49
C VAL A 82 7.88 -0.14 4.78
N GLN A 83 8.75 0.87 4.77
CA GLN A 83 8.96 1.80 5.89
C GLN A 83 7.69 2.60 6.24
N GLU A 84 6.78 2.82 5.27
CA GLU A 84 5.54 3.57 5.52
C GLU A 84 4.58 2.80 6.43
N SER A 85 4.49 1.48 6.28
CA SER A 85 3.73 0.64 7.22
C SER A 85 4.35 0.64 8.62
N GLY A 86 5.68 0.64 8.71
CA GLY A 86 6.37 0.78 9.99
C GLY A 86 6.13 2.13 10.66
N ARG A 87 6.06 3.21 9.89
CA ARG A 87 5.70 4.55 10.39
C ARG A 87 4.24 4.57 10.88
N THR A 88 3.31 4.05 10.08
CA THR A 88 1.90 3.94 10.44
C THR A 88 1.72 3.15 11.73
N PHE A 89 2.38 1.99 11.84
CA PHE A 89 2.36 1.16 13.05
C PHE A 89 2.79 1.93 14.31
N LYS A 90 3.86 2.71 14.21
CA LYS A 90 4.33 3.56 15.31
C LYS A 90 3.33 4.67 15.66
N MET A 91 2.73 5.30 14.64
CA MET A 91 1.78 6.40 14.84
C MET A 91 0.48 5.95 15.51
N VAL A 92 0.03 4.72 15.30
CA VAL A 92 -1.14 4.16 15.99
C VAL A 92 -0.83 3.67 17.42
N GLY A 93 0.39 3.85 17.89
CA GLY A 93 0.81 3.48 19.24
C GLY A 93 1.36 2.05 19.38
N GLY A 94 1.56 1.35 18.26
CA GLY A 94 2.09 -0.01 18.27
C GLY A 94 1.20 -1.01 19.00
N SER A 95 1.81 -2.10 19.50
CA SER A 95 1.12 -3.11 20.30
C SER A 95 0.67 -2.52 21.66
N PRO A 96 -0.51 -2.91 22.22
CA PRO A 96 -1.40 -3.98 21.73
C PRO A 96 -2.45 -3.55 20.70
N ARG A 97 -2.57 -2.27 20.38
CA ARG A 97 -3.63 -1.74 19.51
C ARG A 97 -3.39 -1.97 18.03
N ALA A 98 -2.14 -2.18 17.64
CA ALA A 98 -1.79 -2.41 16.26
C ALA A 98 -0.95 -3.68 16.10
N ARG A 99 -1.11 -4.33 14.96
CA ARG A 99 -0.28 -5.44 14.50
C ARG A 99 0.26 -5.11 13.11
N LEU A 100 1.52 -5.40 12.89
CA LEU A 100 2.16 -5.26 11.58
C LEU A 100 2.77 -6.60 11.18
N GLU A 101 2.41 -7.08 9.99
CA GLU A 101 3.04 -8.25 9.36
C GLU A 101 3.61 -7.84 8.00
N ILE A 102 4.87 -8.22 7.77
CA ILE A 102 5.56 -7.97 6.50
C ILE A 102 5.79 -9.33 5.84
N LEU A 103 5.27 -9.50 4.63
CA LEU A 103 5.31 -10.74 3.88
C LEU A 103 6.16 -10.64 2.63
N ASP A 104 6.62 -11.80 2.17
CA ASP A 104 7.37 -11.96 0.91
C ASP A 104 6.58 -12.81 -0.11
N VAL A 105 5.35 -13.22 0.23
CA VAL A 105 4.50 -14.13 -0.58
C VAL A 105 3.38 -13.41 -1.31
N VAL A 106 3.27 -12.11 -1.14
CA VAL A 106 2.35 -11.24 -1.86
C VAL A 106 3.15 -10.21 -2.63
N GLN A 107 2.62 -9.75 -3.75
CA GLN A 107 3.15 -8.63 -4.49
C GLN A 107 1.99 -7.69 -4.80
N HIS A 108 2.00 -6.52 -4.18
CA HIS A 108 0.96 -5.50 -4.30
C HIS A 108 -0.47 -6.07 -4.23
N ALA A 109 -0.75 -6.81 -3.13
CA ALA A 109 -2.01 -7.49 -2.86
C ALA A 109 -2.34 -8.74 -3.73
N GLU A 110 -1.45 -9.16 -4.60
CA GLU A 110 -1.57 -10.41 -5.35
C GLU A 110 -0.65 -11.48 -4.75
N LEU A 111 -1.10 -12.73 -4.78
CA LEU A 111 -0.24 -13.85 -4.37
C LEU A 111 0.81 -14.13 -5.45
N VAL A 112 2.05 -14.16 -5.04
CA VAL A 112 3.15 -14.52 -5.94
C VAL A 112 3.13 -16.01 -6.18
N ALA A 113 3.18 -16.43 -7.46
CA ALA A 113 3.32 -17.83 -7.80
C ALA A 113 4.62 -18.41 -7.20
N PRO A 114 4.58 -19.55 -6.50
CA PRO A 114 5.76 -20.09 -5.87
C PRO A 114 6.79 -20.59 -6.88
N ASP A 115 8.06 -20.32 -6.63
CA ASP A 115 9.12 -21.15 -7.15
C ASP A 115 9.05 -22.50 -6.41
N LEU A 116 8.82 -23.60 -7.16
CA LEU A 116 8.66 -24.95 -6.61
C LEU A 116 9.99 -25.60 -6.24
N SER A 117 11.12 -24.91 -6.36
CA SER A 117 12.41 -25.42 -5.85
C SER A 117 12.31 -25.64 -4.34
N PRO A 118 12.78 -26.79 -3.80
CA PRO A 118 12.63 -27.13 -2.39
C PRO A 118 13.15 -26.04 -1.42
N PRO A 119 14.30 -25.39 -1.66
CA PRO A 119 14.80 -24.35 -0.76
C PRO A 119 13.85 -23.14 -0.66
N VAL A 120 13.26 -22.73 -1.77
CA VAL A 120 12.33 -21.58 -1.79
C VAL A 120 10.98 -21.99 -1.22
N LEU A 121 10.47 -23.14 -1.63
CA LEU A 121 9.17 -23.64 -1.20
C LEU A 121 9.11 -23.78 0.33
N PHE A 122 10.09 -24.49 0.93
CA PHE A 122 10.10 -24.76 2.38
C PHE A 122 10.77 -23.65 3.19
N GLY A 123 11.72 -22.93 2.61
CA GLY A 123 12.47 -21.89 3.32
C GLY A 123 11.73 -20.55 3.42
N SER A 124 10.92 -20.19 2.43
CA SER A 124 10.25 -18.89 2.41
C SER A 124 8.75 -18.95 2.12
N TYR A 125 8.35 -19.71 1.08
CA TYR A 125 6.95 -19.65 0.62
C TYR A 125 5.96 -20.22 1.62
N ILE A 126 6.16 -21.47 2.08
CA ILE A 126 5.28 -22.11 3.07
C ILE A 126 5.25 -21.32 4.40
N PRO A 127 6.39 -20.90 4.97
CA PRO A 127 6.39 -20.05 6.16
C PRO A 127 5.67 -18.71 5.94
N GLY A 128 5.84 -18.08 4.77
CA GLY A 128 5.16 -16.85 4.41
C GLY A 128 3.65 -17.00 4.31
N MET A 129 3.17 -18.08 3.66
CA MET A 129 1.76 -18.43 3.58
C MET A 129 1.16 -18.73 4.96
N TRP A 130 1.92 -19.40 5.83
CA TRP A 130 1.50 -19.64 7.21
C TRP A 130 1.35 -18.34 8.02
N LYS A 131 2.28 -17.38 7.85
CA LYS A 131 2.17 -16.06 8.46
C LYS A 131 0.95 -15.30 7.96
N LEU A 132 0.71 -15.32 6.63
CA LEU A 132 -0.48 -14.71 6.04
C LEU A 132 -1.76 -15.33 6.61
N PHE A 133 -1.84 -16.66 6.65
CA PHE A 133 -2.98 -17.37 7.22
C PHE A 133 -3.23 -16.96 8.67
N ARG A 134 -2.20 -17.00 9.51
CA ARG A 134 -2.30 -16.58 10.92
C ARG A 134 -2.74 -15.13 11.05
N PHE A 135 -2.17 -14.23 10.26
CA PHE A 135 -2.53 -12.83 10.27
C PHE A 135 -4.03 -12.62 9.99
N VAL A 136 -4.54 -13.27 8.93
CA VAL A 136 -5.96 -13.19 8.56
C VAL A 136 -6.83 -13.83 9.64
N PHE A 137 -6.48 -15.03 10.08
CA PHE A 137 -7.23 -15.76 11.12
C PHE A 137 -7.33 -14.95 12.41
N ASP A 138 -6.22 -14.45 12.94
CA ASP A 138 -6.19 -13.68 14.18
C ASP A 138 -6.97 -12.36 14.03
N SER A 139 -6.90 -11.71 12.86
CA SER A 139 -7.65 -10.49 12.58
C SER A 139 -9.17 -10.73 12.59
N LEU A 140 -9.62 -11.84 12.00
CA LEU A 140 -11.03 -12.23 11.99
C LEU A 140 -11.50 -12.69 13.37
N HIS A 141 -10.68 -13.43 14.09
CA HIS A 141 -11.01 -13.92 15.44
C HIS A 141 -11.20 -12.75 16.42
N GLY A 142 -10.31 -11.77 16.39
CA GLY A 142 -10.45 -10.56 17.20
C GLY A 142 -11.75 -9.77 16.90
N LEU A 143 -12.24 -9.80 15.66
CA LEU A 143 -13.55 -9.20 15.31
C LEU A 143 -14.73 -9.96 15.94
N VAL A 144 -14.65 -11.30 16.01
CA VAL A 144 -15.70 -12.13 16.61
C VAL A 144 -15.76 -11.91 18.12
N GLU A 145 -14.61 -11.90 18.79
CA GLU A 145 -14.53 -11.64 20.24
C GLU A 145 -15.05 -10.24 20.60
N ALA A 146 -14.67 -9.22 19.84
CA ALA A 146 -15.15 -7.86 20.05
C ALA A 146 -16.67 -7.73 19.91
N ARG A 147 -17.32 -8.52 19.04
CA ARG A 147 -18.79 -8.56 18.89
C ARG A 147 -19.47 -9.31 20.03
N ALA A 148 -18.81 -10.30 20.62
CA ALA A 148 -19.39 -11.08 21.71
C ALA A 148 -19.39 -10.32 23.05
N THR A 149 -18.60 -9.27 23.16
CA THR A 149 -18.44 -8.43 24.37
C THR A 149 -19.15 -7.08 24.28
N ALA A 150 -19.73 -6.73 23.17
CA ALA A 150 -20.50 -5.50 22.93
C ALA A 150 -22.00 -5.71 23.04
#